data_3bf4d41eea1971a720ca15d088f74735
#
_entry.id   3bf4d41eea1971a720ca15d088f74735
#
_cell.length_a   1.000
_cell.length_b   1.000
_cell.length_c   1.000
_cell.angle_alpha   90.00
_cell.angle_beta   90.00
_cell.angle_gamma   90.00
#
_symmetry.space_group_name_H-M   'P 1'
#
loop_
_entity.id
_entity.type
_entity.pdbx_description
1 polymer ?
#
loop_
_entity_poly.entity_id
_entity_poly.type
_entity_poly.pdbx_seq_one_letter_code
_entity_poly.pdbx_strand_id
1 'polypeptide(L)'
;YFVIEPSQKAVDYMNDFVRQMHTRSGLVNEWENGLSLAEAEQKVTEYVLRFTPEGVRPLLAGNTIGSDKKFLDHYMPNLMSHLHYRSVDVSTFKELARRWYPAVYENRPPKNGGHRALADIIESLDELRYYRKAFMAPIPGPDDAASKAIAADIVATSILNK
;
A
#
# COMPACT_ATOMS: atom_id res chain seq x y z
N TYR A 1 12.00 3.37 -11.37
CA TYR A 1 11.34 2.21 -11.97
C TYR A 1 12.38 1.24 -12.52
N PHE A 2 12.23 -0.03 -12.23
CA PHE A 2 13.00 -1.15 -12.80
C PHE A 2 12.15 -2.42 -12.75
N VAL A 3 12.52 -3.40 -13.55
CA VAL A 3 11.91 -4.74 -13.57
C VAL A 3 12.86 -5.71 -12.86
N ILE A 4 12.30 -6.66 -12.16
CA ILE A 4 13.06 -7.78 -11.57
C ILE A 4 12.98 -8.95 -12.55
N GLU A 5 14.12 -9.54 -12.84
CA GLU A 5 14.19 -10.75 -13.65
C GLU A 5 13.49 -11.91 -12.91
N PRO A 6 12.47 -12.56 -13.51
CA PRO A 6 11.81 -13.68 -12.86
C PRO A 6 12.69 -14.93 -12.91
N SER A 7 12.64 -15.74 -11.86
CA SER A 7 13.26 -17.07 -11.93
C SER A 7 12.52 -17.96 -12.95
N GLN A 8 13.22 -18.92 -13.55
CA GLN A 8 12.60 -19.88 -14.48
C GLN A 8 11.40 -20.59 -13.82
N LYS A 9 11.53 -20.96 -12.54
CA LYS A 9 10.45 -21.57 -11.78
C LYS A 9 9.21 -20.67 -11.71
N ALA A 10 9.37 -19.35 -11.54
CA ALA A 10 8.24 -18.41 -11.52
C ALA A 10 7.57 -18.31 -12.90
N VAL A 11 8.36 -18.31 -13.97
CA VAL A 11 7.85 -18.32 -15.35
C VAL A 11 7.06 -19.59 -15.65
N ASP A 12 7.57 -20.75 -15.25
CA ASP A 12 6.93 -22.04 -15.46
C ASP A 12 5.63 -22.21 -14.65
N TYR A 13 5.55 -21.54 -13.50
CA TYR A 13 4.38 -21.58 -12.61
C TYR A 13 3.23 -20.67 -13.05
N MET A 14 3.46 -19.75 -13.99
CA MET A 14 2.41 -18.86 -14.50
C MET A 14 1.34 -19.63 -15.27
N ASN A 15 0.07 -19.41 -14.87
CA ASN A 15 -1.06 -19.84 -15.68
C ASN A 15 -1.25 -18.91 -16.91
N ASP A 16 -2.10 -19.31 -17.83
CA ASP A 16 -2.35 -18.59 -19.09
C ASP A 16 -2.86 -17.16 -18.86
N PHE A 17 -3.70 -16.95 -17.85
CA PHE A 17 -4.21 -15.62 -17.51
C PHE A 17 -3.09 -14.66 -17.10
N VAL A 18 -2.20 -15.10 -16.21
CA VAL A 18 -1.06 -14.29 -15.73
C VAL A 18 -0.09 -14.02 -16.87
N ARG A 19 0.20 -15.02 -17.70
CA ARG A 19 1.07 -14.88 -18.87
C ARG A 19 0.51 -13.86 -19.86
N GLN A 20 -0.77 -13.94 -20.20
CA GLN A 20 -1.43 -12.97 -21.07
C GLN A 20 -1.44 -11.56 -20.50
N MET A 21 -1.70 -11.40 -19.20
CA MET A 21 -1.67 -10.13 -18.52
C MET A 21 -0.29 -9.48 -18.62
N HIS A 22 0.78 -10.20 -18.33
CA HIS A 22 2.15 -9.70 -18.42
C HIS A 22 2.59 -9.43 -19.87
N THR A 23 2.12 -10.20 -20.81
CA THR A 23 2.36 -9.94 -22.24
C THR A 23 1.68 -8.65 -22.69
N ARG A 24 0.41 -8.43 -22.31
CA ARG A 24 -0.35 -7.23 -22.66
C ARG A 24 0.24 -5.96 -22.00
N SER A 25 0.74 -6.06 -20.77
CA SER A 25 1.40 -4.95 -20.09
C SER A 25 2.82 -4.66 -20.61
N GLY A 26 3.36 -5.50 -21.49
CA GLY A 26 4.73 -5.39 -22.01
C GLY A 26 5.81 -5.86 -21.04
N LEU A 27 5.43 -6.32 -19.84
CA LEU A 27 6.39 -6.72 -18.81
C LEU A 27 7.30 -7.88 -19.25
N VAL A 28 6.75 -8.83 -20.02
CA VAL A 28 7.52 -9.99 -20.55
C VAL A 28 8.73 -9.55 -21.37
N ASN A 29 8.60 -8.47 -22.15
CA ASN A 29 9.68 -7.96 -23.01
C ASN A 29 10.81 -7.26 -22.21
N GLU A 30 10.57 -6.95 -20.94
CA GLU A 30 11.51 -6.26 -20.07
C GLU A 30 12.29 -7.22 -19.16
N TRP A 31 11.89 -8.51 -19.08
CA TRP A 31 12.48 -9.48 -18.13
C TRP A 31 13.97 -9.73 -18.35
N GLU A 32 14.39 -9.90 -19.61
CA GLU A 32 15.79 -10.22 -19.95
C GLU A 32 16.79 -9.13 -19.54
N ASN A 33 16.29 -7.89 -19.39
CA ASN A 33 17.07 -6.75 -18.93
C ASN A 33 16.73 -6.37 -17.48
N GLY A 34 16.02 -7.24 -16.76
CA GLY A 34 15.64 -7.06 -15.39
C GLY A 34 16.83 -7.11 -14.44
N LEU A 35 16.66 -6.53 -13.25
CA LEU A 35 17.63 -6.65 -12.17
C LEU A 35 17.46 -8.00 -11.47
N SER A 36 18.55 -8.54 -10.94
CA SER A 36 18.44 -9.60 -9.96
C SER A 36 17.65 -9.13 -8.73
N LEU A 37 17.08 -10.05 -7.99
CA LEU A 37 16.33 -9.74 -6.77
C LEU A 37 17.21 -9.01 -5.73
N ALA A 38 18.47 -9.41 -5.60
CA ALA A 38 19.42 -8.78 -4.69
C ALA A 38 19.74 -7.33 -5.08
N GLU A 39 19.98 -7.07 -6.35
CA GLU A 39 20.20 -5.71 -6.86
C GLU A 39 18.95 -4.85 -6.70
N ALA A 40 17.77 -5.42 -6.93
CA ALA A 40 16.51 -4.73 -6.73
C ALA A 40 16.31 -4.35 -5.25
N GLU A 41 16.54 -5.27 -4.32
CA GLU A 41 16.48 -5.00 -2.88
C GLU A 41 17.45 -3.89 -2.48
N GLN A 42 18.69 -3.97 -2.93
CA GLN A 42 19.70 -2.93 -2.64
C GLN A 42 19.22 -1.55 -3.11
N LYS A 43 18.81 -1.44 -4.37
CA LYS A 43 18.36 -0.16 -4.96
C LYS A 43 17.14 0.43 -4.26
N VAL A 44 16.18 -0.41 -3.89
CA VAL A 44 14.98 0.04 -3.16
C VAL A 44 15.37 0.48 -1.74
N THR A 45 16.23 -0.26 -1.07
CA THR A 45 16.72 0.09 0.27
C THR A 45 17.47 1.43 0.25
N GLU A 46 18.39 1.62 -0.68
CA GLU A 46 19.09 2.89 -0.87
C GLU A 46 18.14 4.06 -1.13
N TYR A 47 17.13 3.83 -1.99
CA TYR A 47 16.11 4.85 -2.26
C TYR A 47 15.32 5.21 -1.00
N VAL A 48 14.86 4.22 -0.25
CA VAL A 48 14.11 4.47 1.00
C VAL A 48 14.96 5.25 2.00
N LEU A 49 16.19 4.82 2.24
CA LEU A 49 17.10 5.47 3.19
C LEU A 49 17.45 6.91 2.78
N ARG A 50 17.59 7.17 1.49
CA ARG A 50 17.86 8.52 0.97
C ARG A 50 16.77 9.54 1.33
N PHE A 51 15.51 9.13 1.41
CA PHE A 51 14.37 10.00 1.68
C PHE A 51 13.80 9.86 3.08
N THR A 52 14.43 9.04 3.92
CA THR A 52 14.00 8.82 5.30
C THR A 52 14.94 9.57 6.24
N PRO A 53 14.44 10.44 7.13
CA PRO A 53 15.25 11.08 8.15
C PRO A 53 15.95 10.05 9.05
N GLU A 54 17.12 10.39 9.56
CA GLU A 54 17.87 9.54 10.48
C GLU A 54 17.01 9.15 11.71
N GLY A 55 17.08 7.89 12.10
CA GLY A 55 16.31 7.35 13.22
C GLY A 55 14.83 7.10 12.96
N VAL A 56 14.32 7.44 11.77
CA VAL A 56 12.94 7.18 11.38
C VAL A 56 12.83 5.84 10.64
N ARG A 57 11.79 5.07 10.95
CA ARG A 57 11.41 3.89 10.19
C ARG A 57 10.11 4.18 9.43
N PRO A 58 10.14 4.32 8.10
CA PRO A 58 8.96 4.62 7.31
C PRO A 58 7.97 3.46 7.30
N LEU A 59 6.69 3.78 7.17
CA LEU A 59 5.62 2.79 7.06
C LEU A 59 5.51 2.26 5.64
N LEU A 60 5.31 0.96 5.49
CA LEU A 60 4.86 0.37 4.23
C LEU A 60 3.39 0.76 4.02
N ALA A 61 3.03 1.24 2.83
CA ALA A 61 1.69 1.71 2.52
C ALA A 61 1.22 1.24 1.14
N GLY A 62 -0.07 0.96 1.00
CA GLY A 62 -0.68 0.57 -0.29
C GLY A 62 -2.07 -0.02 -0.12
N ASN A 63 -2.65 -0.50 -1.21
CA ASN A 63 -3.90 -1.26 -1.18
C ASN A 63 -3.62 -2.74 -0.93
N THR A 64 -4.30 -3.34 0.04
CA THR A 64 -4.12 -4.76 0.43
C THR A 64 -2.66 -5.08 0.74
N ILE A 65 -1.98 -4.13 1.35
CA ILE A 65 -0.52 -4.11 1.54
C ILE A 65 0.02 -5.32 2.29
N GLY A 66 -0.83 -6.03 3.02
CA GLY A 66 -0.46 -7.27 3.67
C GLY A 66 -0.01 -8.38 2.72
N SER A 67 -0.46 -8.35 1.46
CA SER A 67 0.01 -9.28 0.42
C SER A 67 1.42 -8.94 -0.02
N ASP A 68 1.66 -7.67 -0.35
CA ASP A 68 3.00 -7.19 -0.73
C ASP A 68 4.00 -7.41 0.41
N LYS A 69 3.58 -7.12 1.64
CA LYS A 69 4.41 -7.33 2.82
C LYS A 69 4.92 -8.76 2.95
N LYS A 70 4.08 -9.77 2.69
CA LYS A 70 4.50 -11.18 2.74
C LYS A 70 5.62 -11.50 1.74
N PHE A 71 5.53 -10.94 0.53
CA PHE A 71 6.58 -11.10 -0.47
C PHE A 71 7.85 -10.37 -0.07
N LEU A 72 7.73 -9.14 0.44
CA LEU A 72 8.89 -8.36 0.90
C LEU A 72 9.57 -8.99 2.11
N ASP A 73 8.82 -9.49 3.10
CA ASP A 73 9.38 -10.21 4.25
C ASP A 73 10.21 -11.43 3.83
N HIS A 74 9.79 -12.11 2.74
CA HIS A 74 10.45 -13.32 2.26
C HIS A 74 11.62 -13.01 1.32
N TYR A 75 11.45 -12.08 0.41
CA TYR A 75 12.40 -11.84 -0.69
C TYR A 75 13.29 -10.61 -0.51
N MET A 76 12.92 -9.69 0.38
CA MET A 76 13.64 -8.43 0.64
C MET A 76 13.76 -8.15 2.14
N PRO A 77 14.32 -9.08 2.94
CA PRO A 77 14.40 -8.96 4.40
C PRO A 77 15.25 -7.78 4.86
N ASN A 78 16.28 -7.41 4.09
CA ASN A 78 17.11 -6.25 4.41
C ASN A 78 16.29 -4.95 4.28
N LEU A 79 15.54 -4.76 3.20
CA LEU A 79 14.61 -3.64 3.06
C LEU A 79 13.64 -3.59 4.25
N MET A 80 13.03 -4.73 4.58
CA MET A 80 12.04 -4.80 5.66
C MET A 80 12.62 -4.47 7.04
N SER A 81 13.92 -4.70 7.27
CA SER A 81 14.60 -4.33 8.51
C SER A 81 14.66 -2.82 8.74
N HIS A 82 14.59 -2.01 7.68
CA HIS A 82 14.57 -0.55 7.73
C HIS A 82 13.16 0.04 7.85
N LEU A 83 12.11 -0.74 7.63
CA LEU A 83 10.74 -0.29 7.72
C LEU A 83 10.16 -0.47 9.13
N HIS A 84 9.11 0.28 9.41
CA HIS A 84 8.34 0.12 10.64
C HIS A 84 7.48 -1.15 10.56
N TYR A 85 7.24 -1.84 11.67
CA TYR A 85 6.42 -3.06 11.70
C TYR A 85 4.94 -2.82 11.35
N ARG A 86 4.42 -1.61 11.57
CA ARG A 86 3.06 -1.21 11.18
C ARG A 86 3.02 -0.83 9.71
N SER A 87 1.82 -0.96 9.12
CA SER A 87 1.56 -0.58 7.72
C SER A 87 0.34 0.33 7.64
N VAL A 88 0.22 1.08 6.55
CA VAL A 88 -0.99 1.83 6.18
C VAL A 88 -1.67 1.10 5.03
N ASP A 89 -2.80 0.44 5.31
CA ASP A 89 -3.59 -0.23 4.28
C ASP A 89 -4.76 0.64 3.83
N VAL A 90 -4.70 1.14 2.61
CA VAL A 90 -5.73 1.96 2.00
C VAL A 90 -7.05 1.20 1.85
N SER A 91 -6.97 -0.14 1.69
CA SER A 91 -8.16 -0.98 1.62
C SER A 91 -9.00 -0.95 2.90
N THR A 92 -8.41 -0.63 4.06
CA THR A 92 -9.15 -0.41 5.31
C THR A 92 -10.13 0.75 5.18
N PHE A 93 -9.69 1.89 4.64
CA PHE A 93 -10.56 3.05 4.43
C PHE A 93 -11.68 2.75 3.43
N LYS A 94 -11.38 1.99 2.39
CA LYS A 94 -12.35 1.50 1.42
C LYS A 94 -13.43 0.63 2.08
N GLU A 95 -13.04 -0.31 2.94
CA GLU A 95 -13.98 -1.16 3.65
C GLU A 95 -14.84 -0.40 4.67
N LEU A 96 -14.28 0.60 5.34
CA LEU A 96 -15.02 1.49 6.24
C LEU A 96 -16.00 2.37 5.44
N ALA A 97 -15.55 2.96 4.33
CA ALA A 97 -16.41 3.76 3.46
C ALA A 97 -17.59 2.93 2.94
N ARG A 98 -17.37 1.70 2.50
CA ARG A 98 -18.43 0.81 2.02
C ARG A 98 -19.54 0.58 3.05
N ARG A 99 -19.19 0.53 4.36
CA ARG A 99 -20.13 0.26 5.45
C ARG A 99 -20.77 1.51 6.01
N TRP A 100 -20.00 2.58 6.15
CA TRP A 100 -20.45 3.77 6.86
C TRP A 100 -20.89 4.91 5.93
N TYR A 101 -20.32 4.94 4.72
CA TYR A 101 -20.52 6.03 3.75
C TYR A 101 -20.71 5.45 2.33
N PRO A 102 -21.82 4.73 2.05
CA PRO A 102 -22.02 4.05 0.76
C PRO A 102 -21.86 4.97 -0.46
N ALA A 103 -22.36 6.20 -0.38
CA ALA A 103 -22.21 7.17 -1.47
C ALA A 103 -20.73 7.53 -1.74
N VAL A 104 -19.90 7.61 -0.70
CA VAL A 104 -18.44 7.82 -0.85
C VAL A 104 -17.81 6.60 -1.54
N TYR A 105 -18.19 5.41 -1.12
CA TYR A 105 -17.67 4.19 -1.75
C TYR A 105 -18.02 4.09 -3.24
N GLU A 106 -19.26 4.38 -3.62
CA GLU A 106 -19.73 4.28 -5.01
C GLU A 106 -19.07 5.32 -5.94
N ASN A 107 -18.75 6.51 -5.43
CA ASN A 107 -18.16 7.60 -6.21
C ASN A 107 -16.62 7.70 -6.08
N ARG A 108 -15.97 6.64 -5.62
CA ARG A 108 -14.50 6.62 -5.55
C ARG A 108 -13.86 6.68 -6.95
N PRO A 109 -12.64 7.21 -7.07
CA PRO A 109 -11.94 7.25 -8.35
C PRO A 109 -11.87 5.87 -9.01
N PRO A 110 -12.12 5.76 -10.33
CA PRO A 110 -11.98 4.52 -11.05
C PRO A 110 -10.50 4.09 -11.09
N LYS A 111 -10.26 2.79 -11.15
CA LYS A 111 -8.93 2.23 -11.39
C LYS A 111 -8.81 1.83 -12.85
N ASN A 112 -7.71 2.22 -13.48
CA ASN A 112 -7.47 1.93 -14.89
C ASN A 112 -6.90 0.53 -15.14
N GLY A 113 -6.48 -0.18 -14.07
CA GLY A 113 -6.09 -1.59 -14.13
C GLY A 113 -4.87 -1.87 -15.03
N GLY A 114 -3.92 -0.94 -15.10
CA GLY A 114 -2.76 -1.06 -15.98
C GLY A 114 -1.76 -2.16 -15.58
N HIS A 115 -1.93 -2.75 -14.40
CA HIS A 115 -1.06 -3.81 -13.86
C HIS A 115 0.44 -3.48 -13.94
N ARG A 116 0.77 -2.19 -13.76
CA ARG A 116 2.14 -1.66 -13.70
C ARG A 116 2.31 -0.99 -12.34
N ALA A 117 3.32 -1.40 -11.58
CA ALA A 117 3.52 -1.01 -10.18
C ALA A 117 3.42 0.51 -9.93
N LEU A 118 3.96 1.35 -10.81
CA LEU A 118 3.87 2.81 -10.65
C LEU A 118 2.43 3.32 -10.77
N ALA A 119 1.66 2.82 -11.73
CA ALA A 119 0.26 3.18 -11.89
C ALA A 119 -0.56 2.76 -10.67
N ASP A 120 -0.36 1.52 -10.19
CA ASP A 120 -1.04 0.98 -9.02
C ASP A 120 -0.70 1.77 -7.73
N ILE A 121 0.54 2.25 -7.58
CA ILE A 121 0.97 3.13 -6.47
C ILE A 121 0.24 4.48 -6.55
N ILE A 122 0.21 5.11 -7.72
CA ILE A 122 -0.46 6.41 -7.92
C ILE A 122 -1.95 6.28 -7.63
N GLU A 123 -2.61 5.26 -8.17
CA GLU A 123 -4.02 4.98 -7.91
C GLU A 123 -4.31 4.76 -6.41
N SER A 124 -3.41 4.09 -5.70
CA SER A 124 -3.54 3.89 -4.25
C SER A 124 -3.41 5.20 -3.47
N LEU A 125 -2.49 6.08 -3.86
CA LEU A 125 -2.34 7.42 -3.27
C LEU A 125 -3.57 8.29 -3.53
N ASP A 126 -4.12 8.27 -4.74
CA ASP A 126 -5.29 9.07 -5.09
C ASP A 126 -6.54 8.54 -4.40
N GLU A 127 -6.68 7.23 -4.24
CA GLU A 127 -7.75 6.61 -3.46
C GLU A 127 -7.68 7.04 -1.98
N LEU A 128 -6.48 7.05 -1.37
CA LEU A 128 -6.29 7.54 0.00
C LEU A 128 -6.60 9.04 0.13
N ARG A 129 -6.15 9.87 -0.83
CA ARG A 129 -6.47 11.31 -0.88
C ARG A 129 -7.97 11.55 -0.98
N TYR A 130 -8.65 10.74 -1.78
CA TYR A 130 -10.10 10.79 -1.90
C TYR A 130 -10.79 10.51 -0.56
N TYR A 131 -10.49 9.38 0.10
CA TYR A 131 -11.09 9.05 1.39
C TYR A 131 -10.79 10.08 2.46
N ARG A 132 -9.57 10.62 2.48
CA ARG A 132 -9.21 11.69 3.41
C ARG A 132 -10.09 12.92 3.26
N LYS A 133 -10.45 13.30 2.02
CA LYS A 133 -11.32 14.45 1.76
C LYS A 133 -12.80 14.14 1.98
N ALA A 134 -13.21 12.91 1.70
CA ALA A 134 -14.62 12.56 1.63
C ALA A 134 -15.24 12.27 2.99
N PHE A 135 -14.49 11.70 3.94
CA PHE A 135 -15.08 11.30 5.24
C PHE A 135 -14.20 11.45 6.47
N MET A 136 -12.98 11.93 6.35
CA MET A 136 -12.16 12.27 7.51
C MET A 136 -12.37 13.72 7.92
N ALA A 137 -12.15 14.03 9.20
CA ALA A 137 -12.21 15.40 9.66
C ALA A 137 -11.24 16.30 8.86
N PRO A 138 -11.67 17.52 8.48
CA PRO A 138 -10.79 18.49 7.84
C PRO A 138 -9.56 18.78 8.71
N ILE A 139 -8.43 19.09 8.07
CA ILE A 139 -7.21 19.51 8.80
C ILE A 139 -7.46 20.89 9.38
N PRO A 140 -7.06 21.13 10.65
CA PRO A 140 -6.20 20.31 11.50
C PRO A 140 -6.91 19.19 12.29
N GLY A 141 -8.18 18.94 12.08
CA GLY A 141 -8.98 18.01 12.86
C GLY A 141 -9.50 18.63 14.17
N PRO A 142 -10.08 17.83 15.08
CA PRO A 142 -10.52 18.31 16.38
C PRO A 142 -9.32 18.76 17.22
N ASP A 143 -9.50 19.84 17.97
CA ASP A 143 -8.50 20.32 18.91
C ASP A 143 -8.35 19.38 20.12
N ASP A 144 -7.45 19.73 21.06
CA ASP A 144 -7.17 18.92 22.25
C ASP A 144 -8.42 18.75 23.13
N ALA A 145 -9.21 19.79 23.32
CA ALA A 145 -10.42 19.76 24.16
C ALA A 145 -11.50 18.86 23.51
N ALA A 146 -11.76 19.03 22.23
CA ALA A 146 -12.71 18.21 21.47
C ALA A 146 -12.26 16.74 21.42
N SER A 147 -10.97 16.49 21.23
CA SER A 147 -10.42 15.13 21.22
C SER A 147 -10.58 14.43 22.56
N LYS A 148 -10.34 15.13 23.67
CA LYS A 148 -10.57 14.61 25.03
C LYS A 148 -12.04 14.33 25.30
N ALA A 149 -12.93 15.21 24.86
CA ALA A 149 -14.39 15.00 25.01
C ALA A 149 -14.86 13.75 24.26
N ILE A 150 -14.42 13.56 23.00
CA ILE A 150 -14.72 12.37 22.21
C ILE A 150 -14.21 11.10 22.92
N ALA A 151 -12.96 11.13 23.41
CA ALA A 151 -12.39 9.99 24.11
C ALA A 151 -13.18 9.65 25.40
N ALA A 152 -13.59 10.65 26.17
CA ALA A 152 -14.39 10.46 27.38
C ALA A 152 -15.76 9.85 27.08
N ASP A 153 -16.44 10.30 26.03
CA ASP A 153 -17.73 9.74 25.59
C ASP A 153 -17.58 8.26 25.19
N ILE A 154 -16.57 7.92 24.41
CA ILE A 154 -16.30 6.52 24.02
C ILE A 154 -16.04 5.64 25.23
N VAL A 155 -15.27 6.14 26.22
CA VAL A 155 -15.00 5.40 27.46
C VAL A 155 -16.29 5.21 28.25
N ALA A 156 -17.12 6.26 28.41
CA ALA A 156 -18.38 6.20 29.17
C ALA A 156 -19.40 5.22 28.55
N THR A 157 -19.40 5.10 27.22
CA THR A 157 -20.32 4.21 26.47
C THR A 157 -19.72 2.82 26.18
N SER A 158 -18.50 2.55 26.65
CA SER A 158 -17.81 1.28 26.43
C SER A 158 -18.57 0.10 27.06
N ILE A 159 -18.64 -1.00 26.32
CA ILE A 159 -19.20 -2.27 26.82
C ILE A 159 -18.39 -2.86 27.99
N LEU A 160 -17.13 -2.44 28.17
CA LEU A 160 -16.28 -2.88 29.29
C LEU A 160 -16.68 -2.22 30.63
N ASN A 161 -17.51 -1.16 30.58
CA ASN A 161 -18.00 -0.42 31.76
C ASN A 161 -19.46 -0.79 32.10
N LYS A 162 -20.02 -1.80 31.43
CA LYS A 162 -21.34 -2.39 31.69
C LYS A 162 -21.18 -3.72 32.42
#